data_90b664a71147930ea579f2f9bcf92b2d
#
_entry.id   90b664a71147930ea579f2f9bcf92b2d
#
_cell.length_a   1.000
_cell.length_b   1.000
_cell.length_c   1.000
_cell.angle_alpha   90.00
_cell.angle_beta   90.00
_cell.angle_gamma   90.00
#
_symmetry.space_group_name_H-M   'P 1'
#
loop_
_entity.id
_entity.type
_entity.pdbx_description
1 polymer ?
#
loop_
_entity_poly.entity_id
_entity_poly.type
_entity_poly.pdbx_seq_one_letter_code
_entity_poly.pdbx_strand_id
1 'polypeptide(L)'
;MSAKEVIANNATDLVIIGGGVNGCGIARDAAGRGLSVILVEMDDLGGATSSASTKLFHGGLRYLEYFSFRLVKEALTEREVLLKSMPHISWPMRFILPYDKFMRFDSFTPATKWINYIMPWSKSKRPFWLIKLGLYLYDSLGGRKILPPTKLLHFPNSKEGRPLKAKFKRGFEYSDCWVDDSRLVILNARDAQDRGATILPRVKLIKAERTKNYWNLTFQDQKTNQEWQQKARYLINAA
;
A
#
# COMPACT_ATOMS: atom_id res chain seq x y z
N MET A 1 -23.57 -19.91 12.63
CA MET A 1 -24.53 -19.19 11.77
C MET A 1 -24.04 -19.30 10.34
N SER A 2 -24.92 -19.68 9.40
CA SER A 2 -24.55 -19.71 7.98
C SER A 2 -24.46 -18.26 7.45
N ALA A 3 -23.61 -18.01 6.44
CA ALA A 3 -23.49 -16.70 5.82
C ALA A 3 -24.85 -16.13 5.36
N LYS A 4 -25.80 -17.01 5.01
CA LYS A 4 -27.17 -16.68 4.61
C LYS A 4 -28.02 -16.08 5.74
N GLU A 5 -27.79 -16.47 7.00
CA GLU A 5 -28.57 -16.00 8.17
C GLU A 5 -28.18 -14.60 8.61
N VAL A 6 -27.02 -14.12 8.19
CA VAL A 6 -26.47 -12.81 8.58
C VAL A 6 -26.99 -11.67 7.69
N ILE A 7 -27.54 -11.99 6.50
CA ILE A 7 -27.95 -10.99 5.52
C ILE A 7 -29.44 -10.72 5.62
N ALA A 8 -29.79 -9.48 5.94
CA ALA A 8 -31.19 -9.05 5.96
C ALA A 8 -31.82 -9.07 4.56
N ASN A 9 -33.13 -9.37 4.48
CA ASN A 9 -33.89 -9.42 3.21
C ASN A 9 -33.99 -8.09 2.44
N ASN A 10 -33.43 -7.00 2.98
CA ASN A 10 -33.46 -5.68 2.36
C ASN A 10 -32.27 -5.46 1.41
N ALA A 11 -32.45 -4.56 0.43
CA ALA A 11 -31.37 -4.16 -0.46
C ALA A 11 -30.26 -3.47 0.34
N THR A 12 -29.03 -3.97 0.19
CA THR A 12 -27.82 -3.38 0.78
C THR A 12 -27.39 -2.14 -0.02
N ASP A 13 -26.85 -1.11 0.64
CA ASP A 13 -26.38 0.06 -0.09
C ASP A 13 -25.15 -0.29 -0.93
N LEU A 14 -24.21 -1.03 -0.37
CA LEU A 14 -22.93 -1.30 -1.02
C LEU A 14 -22.50 -2.76 -0.84
N VAL A 15 -22.17 -3.42 -1.94
CA VAL A 15 -21.43 -4.68 -1.94
C VAL A 15 -20.04 -4.46 -2.50
N ILE A 16 -19.03 -5.03 -1.82
CA ILE A 16 -17.62 -4.96 -2.17
C ILE A 16 -17.11 -6.37 -2.43
N ILE A 17 -16.44 -6.56 -3.57
CA ILE A 17 -15.78 -7.81 -3.94
C ILE A 17 -14.29 -7.63 -3.68
N GLY A 18 -13.70 -8.56 -2.93
CA GLY A 18 -12.29 -8.58 -2.60
C GLY A 18 -11.97 -8.10 -1.19
N GLY A 19 -11.40 -9.00 -0.40
CA GLY A 19 -11.01 -8.82 1.01
C GLY A 19 -9.57 -8.38 1.21
N GLY A 20 -8.97 -7.70 0.23
CA GLY A 20 -7.66 -7.07 0.35
C GLY A 20 -7.71 -5.73 1.09
N VAL A 21 -6.56 -5.04 1.18
CA VAL A 21 -6.44 -3.74 1.87
C VAL A 21 -7.40 -2.70 1.33
N ASN A 22 -7.62 -2.67 0.01
CA ASN A 22 -8.53 -1.73 -0.63
C ASN A 22 -9.99 -2.02 -0.26
N GLY A 23 -10.44 -3.27 -0.44
CA GLY A 23 -11.83 -3.64 -0.13
C GLY A 23 -12.16 -3.45 1.34
N CYS A 24 -11.30 -3.88 2.26
CA CYS A 24 -11.48 -3.69 3.69
C CYS A 24 -11.45 -2.20 4.09
N GLY A 25 -10.59 -1.39 3.46
CA GLY A 25 -10.55 0.06 3.69
C GLY A 25 -11.82 0.76 3.22
N ILE A 26 -12.33 0.41 2.03
CA ILE A 26 -13.60 0.93 1.50
C ILE A 26 -14.78 0.51 2.40
N ALA A 27 -14.81 -0.75 2.83
CA ALA A 27 -15.86 -1.26 3.72
C ALA A 27 -15.89 -0.48 5.04
N ARG A 28 -14.72 -0.23 5.63
CA ARG A 28 -14.57 0.56 6.85
C ARG A 28 -15.07 2.00 6.69
N ASP A 29 -14.66 2.69 5.62
CA ASP A 29 -15.08 4.07 5.38
C ASP A 29 -16.59 4.15 5.12
N ALA A 30 -17.13 3.29 4.28
CA ALA A 30 -18.56 3.26 3.95
C ALA A 30 -19.44 2.94 5.16
N ALA A 31 -19.08 1.94 5.98
CA ALA A 31 -19.78 1.61 7.22
C ALA A 31 -19.68 2.76 8.24
N GLY A 32 -18.51 3.42 8.34
CA GLY A 32 -18.31 4.59 9.16
C GLY A 32 -19.17 5.79 8.78
N ARG A 33 -19.64 5.84 7.53
CA ARG A 33 -20.62 6.84 7.02
C ARG A 33 -22.07 6.42 7.18
N GLY A 34 -22.34 5.28 7.82
CA GLY A 34 -23.70 4.77 8.06
C GLY A 34 -24.34 4.01 6.91
N LEU A 35 -23.56 3.61 5.89
CA LEU A 35 -24.06 2.76 4.80
C LEU A 35 -24.15 1.31 5.26
N SER A 36 -25.16 0.57 4.76
CA SER A 36 -25.23 -0.87 4.88
C SER A 36 -24.24 -1.50 3.89
N VAL A 37 -23.23 -2.25 4.41
CA VAL A 37 -22.12 -2.77 3.62
C VAL A 37 -22.01 -4.27 3.77
N ILE A 38 -21.83 -4.96 2.66
CA ILE A 38 -21.40 -6.36 2.61
C ILE A 38 -20.09 -6.43 1.83
N LEU A 39 -19.06 -7.04 2.42
CA LEU A 39 -17.82 -7.37 1.75
C LEU A 39 -17.74 -8.89 1.60
N VAL A 40 -17.46 -9.37 0.39
CA VAL A 40 -17.23 -10.78 0.10
C VAL A 40 -15.80 -11.00 -0.39
N GLU A 41 -15.19 -12.06 0.12
CA GLU A 41 -13.85 -12.53 -0.28
C GLU A 41 -13.94 -14.04 -0.53
N MET A 42 -13.48 -14.48 -1.70
CA MET A 42 -13.57 -15.89 -2.06
C MET A 42 -12.65 -16.82 -1.28
N ASP A 43 -11.55 -16.26 -0.77
CA ASP A 43 -10.59 -16.95 0.09
C ASP A 43 -10.53 -16.31 1.49
N ASP A 44 -9.37 -16.30 2.13
CA ASP A 44 -9.14 -15.59 3.38
C ASP A 44 -8.80 -14.10 3.13
N LEU A 45 -9.17 -13.25 4.08
CA LEU A 45 -8.87 -11.82 4.00
C LEU A 45 -7.36 -11.58 3.84
N GLY A 46 -7.01 -10.74 2.87
CA GLY A 46 -5.62 -10.44 2.57
C GLY A 46 -4.83 -11.58 1.94
N GLY A 47 -5.47 -12.66 1.53
CA GLY A 47 -4.82 -13.88 1.06
C GLY A 47 -3.98 -13.76 -0.22
N ALA A 48 -4.13 -12.67 -0.97
CA ALA A 48 -3.39 -12.41 -2.21
C ALA A 48 -2.31 -11.32 -2.03
N THR A 49 -2.31 -10.30 -2.86
CA THR A 49 -1.29 -9.23 -2.92
C THR A 49 -1.10 -8.51 -1.58
N SER A 50 -2.17 -8.34 -0.80
CA SER A 50 -2.13 -7.54 0.43
C SER A 50 -1.29 -8.14 1.56
N SER A 51 -1.04 -9.46 1.56
CA SER A 51 -0.11 -10.11 2.51
C SER A 51 1.24 -10.47 1.89
N ALA A 52 1.38 -10.30 0.58
CA ALA A 52 2.60 -10.54 -0.19
C ALA A 52 3.32 -9.24 -0.58
N SER A 53 3.06 -8.16 0.14
CA SER A 53 3.67 -6.85 -0.08
C SER A 53 5.12 -6.81 0.43
N THR A 54 5.82 -5.70 0.18
CA THR A 54 7.15 -5.45 0.77
C THR A 54 7.09 -5.14 2.27
N LYS A 55 5.90 -5.12 2.87
CA LYS A 55 5.64 -4.76 4.28
C LYS A 55 6.17 -3.38 4.66
N LEU A 56 6.01 -2.43 3.73
CA LEU A 56 6.51 -1.07 3.90
C LEU A 56 5.43 -0.04 3.59
N PHE A 57 5.29 0.95 4.48
CA PHE A 57 4.74 2.24 4.14
C PHE A 57 5.87 3.14 3.66
N HIS A 58 5.88 3.49 2.38
CA HIS A 58 6.96 4.25 1.77
C HIS A 58 6.46 5.24 0.72
N GLY A 59 7.22 6.29 0.48
CA GLY A 59 6.87 7.29 -0.53
C GLY A 59 7.28 6.92 -1.96
N GLY A 60 7.88 5.73 -2.16
CA GLY A 60 8.32 5.32 -3.49
C GLY A 60 9.45 6.20 -4.05
N LEU A 61 10.60 6.21 -3.40
CA LEU A 61 11.78 7.02 -3.78
C LEU A 61 12.10 6.98 -5.28
N ARG A 62 11.86 5.83 -5.94
CA ARG A 62 12.09 5.65 -7.38
C ARG A 62 11.20 6.54 -8.25
N TYR A 63 10.01 6.92 -7.79
CA TYR A 63 9.11 7.80 -8.55
C TYR A 63 9.64 9.22 -8.71
N LEU A 64 10.62 9.63 -7.91
CA LEU A 64 11.34 10.91 -8.15
C LEU A 64 12.08 10.91 -9.49
N GLU A 65 12.53 9.75 -10.00
CA GLU A 65 13.16 9.64 -11.32
C GLU A 65 12.17 9.89 -12.47
N TYR A 66 10.86 9.78 -12.20
CA TYR A 66 9.76 10.06 -13.11
C TYR A 66 9.15 11.47 -12.89
N PHE A 67 9.75 12.28 -12.02
CA PHE A 67 9.24 13.60 -11.61
C PHE A 67 7.81 13.57 -11.05
N SER A 68 7.37 12.43 -10.51
CA SER A 68 6.06 12.25 -9.90
C SER A 68 6.01 12.82 -8.48
N PHE A 69 6.40 14.08 -8.30
CA PHE A 69 6.53 14.74 -7.00
C PHE A 69 5.23 14.76 -6.21
N ARG A 70 4.10 14.94 -6.89
CA ARG A 70 2.79 14.93 -6.25
C ARG A 70 2.49 13.58 -5.61
N LEU A 71 2.67 12.49 -6.37
CA LEU A 71 2.47 11.13 -5.89
C LEU A 71 3.36 10.83 -4.67
N VAL A 72 4.64 11.18 -4.76
CA VAL A 72 5.60 10.99 -3.66
C VAL A 72 5.18 11.79 -2.43
N LYS A 73 4.75 13.04 -2.60
CA LYS A 73 4.28 13.88 -1.49
C LYS A 73 3.05 13.29 -0.80
N GLU A 74 2.05 12.87 -1.58
CA GLU A 74 0.83 12.24 -1.07
C GLU A 74 1.16 10.96 -0.29
N ALA A 75 1.98 10.07 -0.86
CA ALA A 75 2.39 8.82 -0.22
C ALA A 75 3.20 9.04 1.06
N LEU A 76 4.11 10.02 1.08
CA LEU A 76 4.89 10.35 2.28
C LEU A 76 4.04 11.00 3.37
N THR A 77 3.06 11.81 3.01
CA THR A 77 2.11 12.40 3.97
C THR A 77 1.26 11.30 4.60
N GLU A 78 0.73 10.39 3.77
CA GLU A 78 -0.07 9.27 4.24
C GLU A 78 0.75 8.31 5.13
N ARG A 79 2.01 8.05 4.79
CA ARG A 79 2.94 7.27 5.62
C ARG A 79 3.02 7.80 7.06
N GLU A 80 3.13 9.12 7.23
CA GLU A 80 3.18 9.74 8.57
C GLU A 80 1.85 9.61 9.31
N VAL A 81 0.71 9.74 8.60
CA VAL A 81 -0.63 9.55 9.15
C VAL A 81 -0.80 8.11 9.63
N LEU A 82 -0.47 7.13 8.79
CA LEU A 82 -0.59 5.71 9.09
C LEU A 82 0.32 5.30 10.27
N LEU A 83 1.57 5.77 10.28
CA LEU A 83 2.50 5.50 11.39
C LEU A 83 1.96 6.02 12.72
N LYS A 84 1.36 7.21 12.72
CA LYS A 84 0.73 7.79 13.92
C LYS A 84 -0.53 7.05 14.35
N SER A 85 -1.34 6.61 13.39
CA SER A 85 -2.64 5.97 13.65
C SER A 85 -2.51 4.51 14.09
N MET A 86 -1.43 3.84 13.65
CA MET A 86 -1.25 2.40 13.83
C MET A 86 0.13 2.03 14.42
N PRO A 87 0.54 2.61 15.57
CA PRO A 87 1.85 2.37 16.16
C PRO A 87 2.04 0.94 16.67
N HIS A 88 0.96 0.18 16.80
CA HIS A 88 0.97 -1.22 17.28
C HIS A 88 1.23 -2.25 16.16
N ILE A 89 1.19 -1.83 14.88
CA ILE A 89 1.46 -2.69 13.71
C ILE A 89 2.43 -2.04 12.72
N SER A 90 2.90 -0.84 12.99
CA SER A 90 3.86 -0.15 12.13
C SER A 90 4.88 0.62 12.95
N TRP A 91 6.11 0.65 12.48
CA TRP A 91 7.21 1.37 13.14
C TRP A 91 8.25 1.88 12.16
N PRO A 92 9.03 2.92 12.54
CA PRO A 92 10.11 3.43 11.73
C PRO A 92 11.14 2.36 11.40
N MET A 93 11.57 2.31 10.14
CA MET A 93 12.65 1.46 9.67
C MET A 93 13.71 2.28 8.94
N ARG A 94 14.99 2.01 9.25
CA ARG A 94 16.12 2.67 8.62
C ARG A 94 16.67 1.81 7.48
N PHE A 95 16.87 2.44 6.34
CA PHE A 95 17.38 1.81 5.14
C PHE A 95 18.77 2.33 4.81
N ILE A 96 19.66 1.42 4.44
CA ILE A 96 20.99 1.75 4.02
C ILE A 96 21.07 1.65 2.49
N LEU A 97 21.42 2.76 1.85
CA LEU A 97 21.66 2.84 0.42
C LEU A 97 23.17 2.97 0.16
N PRO A 98 23.89 1.86 -0.11
CA PRO A 98 25.29 1.93 -0.45
C PRO A 98 25.50 2.65 -1.78
N TYR A 99 26.46 3.57 -1.83
CA TYR A 99 26.82 4.24 -3.08
C TYR A 99 27.99 3.55 -3.79
N ASP A 100 27.75 3.27 -5.07
CA ASP A 100 28.81 2.87 -6.00
C ASP A 100 28.88 3.86 -7.17
N LYS A 101 30.08 4.31 -7.53
CA LYS A 101 30.30 5.25 -8.65
C LYS A 101 29.85 4.70 -10.02
N PHE A 102 29.61 3.40 -10.12
CA PHE A 102 29.10 2.73 -11.31
C PHE A 102 27.58 2.57 -11.33
N MET A 103 26.88 3.01 -10.28
CA MET A 103 25.41 3.01 -10.28
C MET A 103 24.88 3.83 -11.45
N ARG A 104 23.89 3.26 -12.17
CA ARG A 104 23.24 3.91 -13.30
C ARG A 104 21.75 4.06 -13.04
N PHE A 105 21.16 5.05 -13.68
CA PHE A 105 19.71 5.13 -13.80
C PHE A 105 19.20 4.10 -14.80
N ASP A 106 17.93 3.71 -14.68
CA ASP A 106 17.27 3.00 -15.77
C ASP A 106 17.24 3.90 -17.00
N SER A 107 17.57 3.33 -18.16
CA SER A 107 17.73 4.05 -19.41
C SER A 107 16.49 4.79 -19.91
N PHE A 108 15.30 4.44 -19.37
CA PHE A 108 14.02 4.94 -19.85
C PHE A 108 13.38 6.03 -18.98
N THR A 109 13.98 6.41 -17.84
CA THR A 109 13.37 7.41 -16.97
C THR A 109 13.56 8.84 -17.51
N PRO A 110 12.60 9.77 -17.28
CA PRO A 110 12.77 11.18 -17.65
C PRO A 110 14.01 11.82 -17.01
N ALA A 111 14.33 11.47 -15.77
CA ALA A 111 15.54 11.93 -15.10
C ALA A 111 16.80 11.50 -15.84
N THR A 112 16.85 10.28 -16.38
CA THR A 112 17.98 9.80 -17.18
C THR A 112 18.15 10.61 -18.46
N LYS A 113 17.05 10.88 -19.17
CA LYS A 113 17.07 11.69 -20.39
C LYS A 113 17.60 13.09 -20.12
N TRP A 114 17.12 13.71 -19.04
CA TRP A 114 17.53 15.05 -18.63
C TRP A 114 19.01 15.11 -18.23
N ILE A 115 19.48 14.12 -17.44
CA ILE A 115 20.90 14.05 -17.04
C ILE A 115 21.81 13.82 -18.26
N ASN A 116 21.43 12.94 -19.18
CA ASN A 116 22.22 12.71 -20.39
C ASN A 116 22.26 13.94 -21.32
N TYR A 117 21.22 14.77 -21.27
CA TYR A 117 21.19 16.04 -22.02
C TYR A 117 22.17 17.08 -21.40
N ILE A 118 22.14 17.25 -20.07
CA ILE A 118 22.99 18.22 -19.36
C ILE A 118 24.44 17.71 -19.17
N MET A 119 24.59 16.41 -18.94
CA MET A 119 25.87 15.76 -18.64
C MET A 119 26.09 14.54 -19.53
N PRO A 120 26.27 14.70 -20.86
CA PRO A 120 26.41 13.58 -21.80
C PRO A 120 27.58 12.65 -21.48
N TRP A 121 28.60 13.17 -20.82
CA TRP A 121 29.76 12.38 -20.37
C TRP A 121 29.44 11.43 -19.18
N SER A 122 28.32 11.62 -18.50
CA SER A 122 27.95 10.80 -17.33
C SER A 122 27.52 9.38 -17.71
N LYS A 123 27.12 9.15 -18.97
CA LYS A 123 26.64 7.84 -19.48
C LYS A 123 25.58 7.22 -18.54
N SER A 124 24.59 8.01 -18.12
CA SER A 124 23.50 7.64 -17.19
C SER A 124 23.97 7.21 -15.80
N LYS A 125 25.20 7.53 -15.39
CA LYS A 125 25.65 7.31 -14.01
C LYS A 125 24.85 8.17 -13.06
N ARG A 126 24.63 7.65 -11.85
CA ARG A 126 24.00 8.41 -10.74
C ARG A 126 25.07 9.16 -9.96
N PRO A 127 25.24 10.48 -10.15
CA PRO A 127 26.17 11.25 -9.35
C PRO A 127 25.73 11.24 -7.88
N PHE A 128 26.70 11.20 -6.97
CA PHE A 128 26.45 11.18 -5.53
C PHE A 128 25.59 12.36 -5.05
N TRP A 129 25.88 13.56 -5.55
CA TRP A 129 25.12 14.77 -5.21
C TRP A 129 23.65 14.71 -5.62
N LEU A 130 23.35 14.02 -6.73
CA LEU A 130 21.99 13.87 -7.22
C LEU A 130 21.17 12.92 -6.34
N ILE A 131 21.78 11.82 -5.89
CA ILE A 131 21.16 10.91 -4.91
C ILE A 131 20.89 11.68 -3.61
N LYS A 132 21.87 12.48 -3.14
CA LYS A 132 21.69 13.34 -1.96
C LYS A 132 20.53 14.32 -2.13
N LEU A 133 20.43 14.97 -3.28
CA LEU A 133 19.32 15.87 -3.59
C LEU A 133 17.97 15.13 -3.61
N GLY A 134 17.91 13.95 -4.25
CA GLY A 134 16.70 13.12 -4.28
C GLY A 134 16.24 12.72 -2.89
N LEU A 135 17.16 12.30 -2.02
CA LEU A 135 16.84 11.95 -0.63
C LEU A 135 16.44 13.18 0.20
N TYR A 136 17.06 14.34 -0.03
CA TYR A 136 16.64 15.60 0.60
C TYR A 136 15.20 15.98 0.20
N LEU A 137 14.86 15.87 -1.10
CA LEU A 137 13.50 16.08 -1.58
C LEU A 137 12.53 15.06 -0.98
N TYR A 138 12.93 13.80 -0.91
CA TYR A 138 12.14 12.74 -0.28
C TYR A 138 11.83 13.05 1.19
N ASP A 139 12.83 13.49 1.94
CA ASP A 139 12.66 13.90 3.33
C ASP A 139 11.71 15.12 3.49
N SER A 140 11.77 16.07 2.54
CA SER A 140 11.09 17.36 2.66
C SER A 140 9.64 17.31 2.18
N LEU A 141 9.34 16.53 1.14
CA LEU A 141 8.02 16.48 0.49
C LEU A 141 6.91 16.01 1.43
N GLY A 142 7.18 15.07 2.33
CA GLY A 142 6.20 14.53 3.27
C GLY A 142 5.99 15.34 4.54
N GLY A 143 6.67 16.48 4.70
CA GLY A 143 6.59 17.31 5.90
C GLY A 143 7.26 16.72 7.14
N ARG A 144 7.89 15.57 7.05
CA ARG A 144 8.70 14.85 8.05
C ARG A 144 8.52 15.32 9.51
N LYS A 145 7.56 14.72 10.20
CA LYS A 145 7.26 15.09 11.60
C LYS A 145 7.79 14.06 12.60
N ILE A 146 7.80 12.78 12.22
CA ILE A 146 8.10 11.65 13.12
C ILE A 146 9.44 11.00 12.74
N LEU A 147 9.69 10.81 11.45
CA LEU A 147 10.82 10.04 10.98
C LEU A 147 12.14 10.82 11.00
N PRO A 148 13.27 10.17 11.38
CA PRO A 148 14.60 10.81 11.34
C PRO A 148 15.02 11.18 9.91
N PRO A 149 15.82 12.25 9.74
CA PRO A 149 16.32 12.67 8.44
C PRO A 149 17.30 11.68 7.83
N THR A 150 17.49 11.81 6.52
CA THR A 150 18.58 11.17 5.80
C THR A 150 19.93 11.58 6.36
N LYS A 151 20.82 10.62 6.55
CA LYS A 151 22.20 10.83 6.99
C LYS A 151 23.17 10.29 5.96
N LEU A 152 24.31 10.99 5.81
CA LEU A 152 25.46 10.48 5.08
C LEU A 152 26.22 9.51 5.98
N LEU A 153 26.56 8.34 5.46
CA LEU A 153 27.37 7.33 6.16
C LEU A 153 28.72 7.12 5.49
N HIS A 154 29.72 6.94 6.32
CA HIS A 154 31.05 6.47 5.93
C HIS A 154 31.24 5.05 6.45
N PHE A 155 31.17 4.07 5.56
CA PHE A 155 31.04 2.64 5.92
C PHE A 155 32.26 2.02 6.62
N PRO A 156 33.52 2.34 6.27
CA PRO A 156 34.68 1.72 6.91
C PRO A 156 34.66 1.77 8.44
N ASN A 157 34.04 2.80 9.02
CA ASN A 157 34.03 3.03 10.47
C ASN A 157 32.62 3.01 11.07
N SER A 158 31.63 2.45 10.36
CA SER A 158 30.25 2.39 10.83
C SER A 158 29.76 0.96 11.05
N LYS A 159 28.81 0.79 11.95
CA LYS A 159 28.15 -0.52 12.18
C LYS A 159 27.42 -0.98 10.94
N GLU A 160 26.81 -0.04 10.20
CA GLU A 160 26.02 -0.25 8.99
C GLU A 160 26.89 -0.73 7.83
N GLY A 161 28.18 -0.40 7.86
CA GLY A 161 29.14 -0.84 6.85
C GLY A 161 29.64 -2.27 7.00
N ARG A 162 29.54 -2.85 8.21
CA ARG A 162 30.12 -4.18 8.50
C ARG A 162 29.62 -5.30 7.58
N PRO A 163 28.30 -5.39 7.24
CA PRO A 163 27.81 -6.45 6.35
C PRO A 163 28.06 -6.16 4.87
N LEU A 164 28.58 -4.97 4.52
CA LEU A 164 28.74 -4.56 3.14
C LEU A 164 30.10 -4.98 2.58
N LYS A 165 30.14 -5.23 1.27
CA LYS A 165 31.42 -5.49 0.56
C LYS A 165 32.34 -4.26 0.70
N ALA A 166 33.65 -4.51 0.85
CA ALA A 166 34.68 -3.48 1.08
C ALA A 166 34.77 -2.40 -0.03
N LYS A 167 34.19 -2.65 -1.21
CA LYS A 167 34.11 -1.67 -2.29
C LYS A 167 33.23 -0.47 -1.96
N PHE A 168 32.22 -0.62 -1.09
CA PHE A 168 31.35 0.44 -0.67
C PHE A 168 32.01 1.24 0.45
N LYS A 169 32.36 2.49 0.16
CA LYS A 169 33.03 3.39 1.12
C LYS A 169 32.08 4.35 1.79
N ARG A 170 30.98 4.70 1.13
CA ARG A 170 29.98 5.66 1.60
C ARG A 170 28.59 5.35 1.09
N GLY A 171 27.60 5.92 1.71
CA GLY A 171 26.19 5.78 1.31
C GLY A 171 25.30 6.67 2.13
N PHE A 172 24.03 6.37 2.10
CA PHE A 172 23.00 7.13 2.81
C PHE A 172 22.21 6.19 3.70
N GLU A 173 21.75 6.70 4.82
CA GLU A 173 20.75 6.10 5.67
C GLU A 173 19.51 6.98 5.58
N TYR A 174 18.35 6.40 5.21
CA TYR A 174 17.07 7.10 5.13
C TYR A 174 15.96 6.33 5.83
N SER A 175 14.80 6.94 6.02
CA SER A 175 13.70 6.35 6.78
C SER A 175 12.51 6.04 5.90
N ASP A 176 11.93 4.86 6.13
CA ASP A 176 10.55 4.52 5.80
C ASP A 176 9.91 3.81 7.00
N CYS A 177 8.77 3.16 6.81
CA CYS A 177 8.08 2.46 7.88
C CYS A 177 7.86 1.00 7.49
N TRP A 178 8.13 0.10 8.42
CA TRP A 178 7.65 -1.27 8.34
C TRP A 178 6.20 -1.34 8.79
N VAL A 179 5.45 -2.28 8.24
CA VAL A 179 4.06 -2.56 8.62
C VAL A 179 3.77 -4.05 8.55
N ASP A 180 2.96 -4.54 9.49
CA ASP A 180 2.31 -5.85 9.36
C ASP A 180 1.11 -5.70 8.40
N ASP A 181 1.33 -6.00 7.13
CA ASP A 181 0.38 -5.81 6.06
C ASP A 181 -0.88 -6.67 6.22
N SER A 182 -0.73 -7.93 6.62
CA SER A 182 -1.85 -8.83 6.86
C SER A 182 -2.71 -8.33 8.02
N ARG A 183 -2.07 -7.88 9.10
CA ARG A 183 -2.76 -7.35 10.26
C ARG A 183 -3.48 -6.04 9.95
N LEU A 184 -2.91 -5.21 9.07
CA LEU A 184 -3.57 -4.01 8.57
C LEU A 184 -4.91 -4.34 7.90
N VAL A 185 -4.95 -5.36 7.03
CA VAL A 185 -6.19 -5.83 6.38
C VAL A 185 -7.21 -6.28 7.41
N ILE A 186 -6.80 -7.17 8.33
CA ILE A 186 -7.69 -7.73 9.35
C ILE A 186 -8.25 -6.66 10.27
N LEU A 187 -7.45 -5.68 10.68
CA LEU A 187 -7.91 -4.58 11.53
C LEU A 187 -8.90 -3.64 10.82
N ASN A 188 -8.71 -3.37 9.51
CA ASN A 188 -9.69 -2.62 8.73
C ASN A 188 -11.01 -3.42 8.58
N ALA A 189 -10.95 -4.72 8.32
CA ALA A 189 -12.13 -5.57 8.24
C ALA A 189 -12.86 -5.62 9.60
N ARG A 190 -12.13 -5.73 10.71
CA ARG A 190 -12.69 -5.74 12.06
C ARG A 190 -13.36 -4.41 12.39
N ASP A 191 -12.70 -3.28 12.16
CA ASP A 191 -13.29 -1.95 12.40
C ASP A 191 -14.55 -1.71 11.52
N ALA A 192 -14.54 -2.21 10.26
CA ALA A 192 -15.72 -2.20 9.41
C ALA A 192 -16.87 -3.00 10.03
N GLN A 193 -16.58 -4.19 10.55
CA GLN A 193 -17.56 -5.07 11.21
C GLN A 193 -18.12 -4.45 12.49
N ASP A 194 -17.27 -3.83 13.32
CA ASP A 194 -17.66 -3.14 14.54
C ASP A 194 -18.56 -1.90 14.24
N ARG A 195 -18.49 -1.36 13.00
CA ARG A 195 -19.36 -0.31 12.46
C ARG A 195 -20.59 -0.82 11.72
N GLY A 196 -20.85 -2.12 11.77
CA GLY A 196 -22.05 -2.75 11.20
C GLY A 196 -21.90 -3.30 9.79
N ALA A 197 -20.70 -3.32 9.19
CA ALA A 197 -20.48 -4.03 7.94
C ALA A 197 -20.54 -5.53 8.13
N THR A 198 -21.08 -6.26 7.15
CA THR A 198 -21.05 -7.72 7.09
C THR A 198 -19.80 -8.14 6.29
N ILE A 199 -18.87 -8.82 6.92
CA ILE A 199 -17.62 -9.29 6.31
C ILE A 199 -17.72 -10.82 6.13
N LEU A 200 -17.66 -11.28 4.89
CA LEU A 200 -17.88 -12.68 4.50
C LEU A 200 -16.64 -13.25 3.78
N PRO A 201 -15.65 -13.77 4.51
CA PRO A 201 -14.58 -14.56 3.91
C PRO A 201 -15.13 -15.91 3.43
N ARG A 202 -14.49 -16.48 2.41
CA ARG A 202 -14.85 -17.74 1.74
C ARG A 202 -16.24 -17.71 1.09
N VAL A 203 -16.60 -16.53 0.61
CA VAL A 203 -17.81 -16.29 -0.16
C VAL A 203 -17.44 -15.66 -1.51
N LYS A 204 -17.81 -16.37 -2.57
CA LYS A 204 -17.54 -15.95 -3.96
C LYS A 204 -18.78 -15.30 -4.56
N LEU A 205 -18.62 -14.17 -5.23
CA LEU A 205 -19.63 -13.65 -6.13
C LEU A 205 -19.55 -14.45 -7.45
N ILE A 206 -20.60 -15.19 -7.80
CA ILE A 206 -20.63 -16.00 -9.02
C ILE A 206 -21.44 -15.35 -10.15
N LYS A 207 -22.36 -14.44 -9.82
CA LYS A 207 -23.16 -13.74 -10.82
C LYS A 207 -23.52 -12.34 -10.35
N ALA A 208 -23.43 -11.35 -11.25
CA ALA A 208 -23.88 -9.98 -11.02
C ALA A 208 -24.67 -9.48 -12.23
N GLU A 209 -25.92 -9.12 -12.02
CA GLU A 209 -26.81 -8.63 -13.06
C GLU A 209 -27.32 -7.23 -12.69
N ARG A 210 -27.05 -6.23 -13.55
CA ARG A 210 -27.54 -4.89 -13.36
C ARG A 210 -28.98 -4.77 -13.81
N THR A 211 -29.85 -4.35 -12.91
CA THR A 211 -31.19 -3.89 -13.22
C THR A 211 -31.26 -2.36 -13.26
N LYS A 212 -32.44 -1.80 -13.53
CA LYS A 212 -32.59 -0.33 -13.57
C LYS A 212 -32.16 0.36 -12.28
N ASN A 213 -32.45 -0.23 -11.11
CA ASN A 213 -32.25 0.40 -9.80
C ASN A 213 -31.26 -0.35 -8.89
N TYR A 214 -30.98 -1.61 -9.17
CA TYR A 214 -30.20 -2.50 -8.29
C TYR A 214 -29.28 -3.40 -9.08
N TRP A 215 -28.31 -3.96 -8.36
CA TRP A 215 -27.59 -5.17 -8.76
C TRP A 215 -28.28 -6.37 -8.11
N ASN A 216 -28.58 -7.40 -8.89
CA ASN A 216 -28.91 -8.73 -8.38
C ASN A 216 -27.63 -9.55 -8.37
N LEU A 217 -27.20 -9.94 -7.19
CA LEU A 217 -25.93 -10.63 -6.94
C LEU A 217 -26.20 -12.03 -6.47
N THR A 218 -25.50 -13.02 -7.01
CA THR A 218 -25.55 -14.41 -6.53
C THR A 218 -24.20 -14.75 -5.92
N PHE A 219 -24.23 -15.15 -4.67
CA PHE A 219 -23.07 -15.57 -3.89
C PHE A 219 -23.05 -17.07 -3.71
N GLN A 220 -21.86 -17.63 -3.53
CA GLN A 220 -21.63 -19.03 -3.21
C GLN A 220 -20.67 -19.14 -2.02
N ASP A 221 -21.08 -19.84 -0.98
CA ASP A 221 -20.20 -20.24 0.13
C ASP A 221 -19.23 -21.32 -0.35
N GLN A 222 -17.92 -21.06 -0.24
CA GLN A 222 -16.89 -21.95 -0.77
C GLN A 222 -16.69 -23.23 0.07
N LYS A 223 -17.27 -23.31 1.27
CA LYS A 223 -17.23 -24.51 2.11
C LYS A 223 -18.42 -25.42 1.88
N THR A 224 -19.61 -24.85 1.75
CA THR A 224 -20.87 -25.61 1.69
C THR A 224 -21.42 -25.70 0.29
N ASN A 225 -20.90 -24.94 -0.68
CA ASN A 225 -21.42 -24.74 -2.03
C ASN A 225 -22.87 -24.21 -2.07
N GLN A 226 -23.40 -23.71 -0.96
CA GLN A 226 -24.70 -23.09 -0.93
C GLN A 226 -24.69 -21.75 -1.64
N GLU A 227 -25.74 -21.52 -2.44
CA GLU A 227 -25.93 -20.27 -3.14
C GLU A 227 -27.10 -19.49 -2.55
N TRP A 228 -26.99 -18.15 -2.59
CA TRP A 228 -28.06 -17.23 -2.24
C TRP A 228 -28.00 -15.96 -3.06
N GLN A 229 -29.07 -15.21 -3.08
CA GLN A 229 -29.18 -13.94 -3.81
C GLN A 229 -29.27 -12.76 -2.86
N GLN A 230 -28.67 -11.64 -3.26
CA GLN A 230 -28.69 -10.36 -2.55
C GLN A 230 -28.88 -9.23 -3.55
N LYS A 231 -29.67 -8.23 -3.18
CA LYS A 231 -29.78 -6.97 -3.92
C LYS A 231 -28.85 -5.91 -3.34
N ALA A 232 -28.20 -5.14 -4.22
CA ALA A 232 -27.35 -4.02 -3.82
C ALA A 232 -27.61 -2.78 -4.69
N ARG A 233 -27.54 -1.58 -4.11
CA ARG A 233 -27.60 -0.35 -4.88
C ARG A 233 -26.32 -0.12 -5.67
N TYR A 234 -25.17 -0.35 -5.05
CA TYR A 234 -23.85 -0.19 -5.62
C TYR A 234 -23.01 -1.45 -5.47
N LEU A 235 -22.15 -1.68 -6.45
CA LEU A 235 -21.20 -2.78 -6.46
C LEU A 235 -19.80 -2.22 -6.75
N ILE A 236 -18.83 -2.55 -5.90
CA ILE A 236 -17.42 -2.20 -6.08
C ILE A 236 -16.61 -3.48 -6.25
N ASN A 237 -15.81 -3.54 -7.30
CA ASN A 237 -14.82 -4.58 -7.49
C ASN A 237 -13.46 -4.04 -7.01
N ALA A 238 -12.94 -4.63 -5.93
CA ALA A 238 -11.64 -4.35 -5.31
C ALA A 238 -10.74 -5.61 -5.27
N ALA A 239 -11.05 -6.63 -6.09
CA ALA A 239 -10.32 -7.90 -6.18
C ALA A 239 -9.03 -7.76 -7.01
#